data_dabab5bdeb8d89689e48db7fa48ab532
#
_entry.id   dabab5bdeb8d89689e48db7fa48ab532
#
_cell.length_a   1.000
_cell.length_b   1.000
_cell.length_c   1.000
_cell.angle_alpha   90.00
_cell.angle_beta   90.00
_cell.angle_gamma   90.00
#
_symmetry.space_group_name_H-M   'P 1'
#
loop_
_entity.id
_entity.type
_entity.pdbx_description
1 polymer ?
#
loop_
_entity_poly.entity_id
_entity_poly.type
_entity_poly.pdbx_seq_one_letter_code
_entity_poly.pdbx_strand_id
1 'polypeptide(L)'
;MLVMPAVGTVMNVVLSGLFTSLTITLSHQVIISILTALAAGILIATSVRVVAILNSIGVVLELLVLLGAAVGLLFHQHQSLSVLGSTASVQGHGSYLWPFLVVVALVVTQLVGFETAGAFAEETNKSRIKPSQAIIAGLAGTALVLFIFDLALLLAIPNVGKAMADPNMIPDVLTSALGSGFAKLFFAGAIVSVFSTAIATLATIVRMIYGMARNGQLPGSGFLTKLSPSTDEPLGTILVAVVLSILPLIFIKRIPVIVAAITALIIIPYILVFGALLVRRLQGWPRSAAQFSLGKWGLPITVAGLVWTVIILWDAAWPRTITNPHLGPLPVIEDLAIGCFVIGLIWWFASLRNKPDPQGAAAIDQPARE
;
A
#
# COMPACT_ATOMS: atom_id res chain seq x y z
N MET A 1 -5.44 -7.74 -0.63
CA MET A 1 -6.05 -8.27 -1.87
C MET A 1 -6.55 -7.16 -2.79
N LEU A 2 -7.25 -6.13 -2.30
CA LEU A 2 -7.69 -4.99 -3.14
C LEU A 2 -6.53 -4.14 -3.70
N VAL A 3 -5.33 -4.24 -3.17
CA VAL A 3 -4.15 -3.49 -3.65
C VAL A 3 -3.75 -3.88 -5.07
N MET A 4 -3.94 -5.14 -5.48
CA MET A 4 -3.62 -5.58 -6.85
C MET A 4 -4.39 -4.83 -7.95
N PRO A 5 -5.70 -4.55 -7.81
CA PRO A 5 -6.41 -3.64 -8.70
C PRO A 5 -5.81 -2.24 -8.78
N ALA A 6 -5.38 -1.68 -7.65
CA ALA A 6 -4.72 -0.37 -7.63
C ALA A 6 -3.38 -0.39 -8.39
N VAL A 7 -2.55 -1.42 -8.17
CA VAL A 7 -1.31 -1.63 -8.93
C VAL A 7 -1.58 -1.71 -10.42
N GLY A 8 -2.62 -2.44 -10.83
CA GLY A 8 -3.04 -2.51 -12.24
C GLY A 8 -3.46 -1.15 -12.81
N THR A 9 -4.10 -0.30 -12.00
CA THR A 9 -4.45 1.07 -12.42
C THR A 9 -3.21 1.93 -12.66
N VAL A 10 -2.24 1.89 -11.74
CA VAL A 10 -0.97 2.61 -11.90
C VAL A 10 -0.22 2.08 -13.13
N MET A 11 -0.20 0.76 -13.33
CA MET A 11 0.40 0.16 -14.53
C MET A 11 -0.21 0.71 -15.82
N ASN A 12 -1.51 0.94 -15.85
CA ASN A 12 -2.18 1.52 -17.02
C ASN A 12 -1.75 2.98 -17.28
N VAL A 13 -1.66 3.80 -16.22
CA VAL A 13 -1.18 5.19 -16.35
C VAL A 13 0.24 5.22 -16.89
N VAL A 14 1.10 4.34 -16.39
CA VAL A 14 2.49 4.25 -16.83
C VAL A 14 2.59 3.75 -18.28
N LEU A 15 1.77 2.77 -18.66
CA LEU A 15 1.71 2.28 -20.05
C LEU A 15 1.20 3.36 -21.02
N SER A 16 0.20 4.17 -20.62
CA SER A 16 -0.27 5.27 -21.46
C SER A 16 0.79 6.37 -21.61
N GLY A 17 1.59 6.63 -20.59
CA GLY A 17 2.73 7.53 -20.66
C GLY A 17 3.85 7.03 -21.59
N LEU A 18 4.06 5.71 -21.64
CA LEU A 18 5.06 5.11 -22.53
C LEU A 18 4.56 5.01 -23.98
N PHE A 19 3.29 4.67 -24.18
CA PHE A 19 2.64 4.47 -25.47
C PHE A 19 1.50 5.46 -25.65
N THR A 20 1.80 6.69 -26.07
CA THR A 20 0.85 7.79 -26.22
C THR A 20 -0.30 7.53 -27.19
N SER A 21 -0.18 6.49 -28.03
CA SER A 21 -1.24 6.05 -28.95
C SER A 21 -2.26 5.06 -28.34
N LEU A 22 -1.99 4.56 -27.11
CA LEU A 22 -2.87 3.62 -26.44
C LEU A 22 -3.99 4.34 -25.69
N THR A 23 -5.20 4.29 -26.22
CA THR A 23 -6.40 4.65 -25.46
C THR A 23 -6.76 3.48 -24.53
N ILE A 24 -6.48 3.64 -23.24
CA ILE A 24 -6.74 2.60 -22.26
C ILE A 24 -8.19 2.68 -21.80
N THR A 25 -8.97 1.69 -22.20
CA THR A 25 -10.36 1.51 -21.74
C THR A 25 -10.40 0.79 -20.39
N LEU A 26 -11.55 0.85 -19.70
CA LEU A 26 -11.76 0.10 -18.46
C LEU A 26 -11.49 -1.40 -18.62
N SER A 27 -11.84 -1.99 -19.77
CA SER A 27 -11.59 -3.40 -20.07
C SER A 27 -10.08 -3.71 -20.14
N HIS A 28 -9.29 -2.83 -20.75
CA HIS A 28 -7.83 -2.97 -20.77
C HIS A 28 -7.25 -2.90 -19.36
N GLN A 29 -7.76 -2.02 -18.50
CA GLN A 29 -7.33 -1.92 -17.11
C GLN A 29 -7.56 -3.23 -16.35
N VAL A 30 -8.73 -3.82 -16.49
CA VAL A 30 -9.05 -5.11 -15.85
C VAL A 30 -8.14 -6.23 -16.35
N ILE A 31 -7.94 -6.33 -17.68
CA ILE A 31 -7.07 -7.36 -18.27
C ILE A 31 -5.64 -7.22 -17.79
N ILE A 32 -5.07 -6.01 -17.79
CA ILE A 32 -3.70 -5.75 -17.34
C ILE A 32 -3.55 -6.10 -15.85
N SER A 33 -4.54 -5.74 -15.02
CA SER A 33 -4.52 -6.08 -13.59
C SER A 33 -4.53 -7.59 -13.36
N ILE A 34 -5.36 -8.33 -14.12
CA ILE A 34 -5.42 -9.79 -14.07
C ILE A 34 -4.09 -10.41 -14.51
N LEU A 35 -3.55 -9.97 -15.64
CA LEU A 35 -2.26 -10.46 -16.15
C LEU A 35 -1.12 -10.18 -15.17
N THR A 36 -1.11 -9.00 -14.55
CA THR A 36 -0.12 -8.64 -13.53
C THR A 36 -0.22 -9.55 -12.31
N ALA A 37 -1.44 -9.84 -11.83
CA ALA A 37 -1.65 -10.73 -10.69
C ALA A 37 -1.24 -12.17 -11.00
N LEU A 38 -1.58 -12.68 -12.19
CA LEU A 38 -1.18 -14.01 -12.63
C LEU A 38 0.34 -14.13 -12.78
N ALA A 39 0.98 -13.17 -13.45
CA ALA A 39 2.43 -13.15 -13.62
C ALA A 39 3.17 -13.08 -12.26
N ALA A 40 2.71 -12.23 -11.35
CA ALA A 40 3.26 -12.16 -9.99
C ALA A 40 3.08 -13.50 -9.24
N GLY A 41 1.91 -14.13 -9.33
CA GLY A 41 1.64 -15.43 -8.72
C GLY A 41 2.55 -16.54 -9.25
N ILE A 42 2.77 -16.60 -10.57
CA ILE A 42 3.68 -17.55 -11.21
C ILE A 42 5.12 -17.34 -10.69
N LEU A 43 5.59 -16.10 -10.63
CA LEU A 43 6.94 -15.81 -10.14
C LEU A 43 7.11 -16.18 -8.66
N ILE A 44 6.12 -15.89 -7.80
CA ILE A 44 6.15 -16.29 -6.39
C ILE A 44 6.20 -17.81 -6.25
N ALA A 45 5.53 -18.56 -7.12
CA ALA A 45 5.55 -20.01 -7.12
C ALA A 45 6.91 -20.62 -7.51
N THR A 46 7.83 -19.82 -8.08
CA THR A 46 9.16 -20.33 -8.48
C THR A 46 10.14 -20.37 -7.33
N SER A 47 10.35 -19.26 -6.63
CA SER A 47 11.32 -19.16 -5.52
C SER A 47 11.27 -17.82 -4.81
N VAL A 48 11.38 -17.82 -3.49
CA VAL A 48 11.57 -16.63 -2.65
C VAL A 48 12.77 -15.80 -3.12
N ARG A 49 13.85 -16.46 -3.53
CA ARG A 49 15.07 -15.78 -3.99
C ARG A 49 14.85 -14.96 -5.25
N VAL A 50 14.11 -15.51 -6.21
CA VAL A 50 13.75 -14.80 -7.45
C VAL A 50 12.90 -13.56 -7.11
N VAL A 51 11.90 -13.72 -6.26
CA VAL A 51 11.07 -12.62 -5.76
C VAL A 51 11.90 -11.53 -5.11
N ALA A 52 12.84 -11.88 -4.21
CA ALA A 52 13.70 -10.92 -3.53
C ALA A 52 14.62 -10.15 -4.49
N ILE A 53 15.20 -10.82 -5.50
CA ILE A 53 16.05 -10.18 -6.51
C ILE A 53 15.23 -9.20 -7.36
N LEU A 54 14.08 -9.64 -7.87
CA LEU A 54 13.21 -8.79 -8.70
C LEU A 54 12.73 -7.57 -7.92
N ASN A 55 12.35 -7.76 -6.65
CA ASN A 55 11.95 -6.66 -5.78
C ASN A 55 13.11 -5.67 -5.54
N SER A 56 14.31 -6.17 -5.31
CA SER A 56 15.49 -5.31 -5.13
C SER A 56 15.81 -4.49 -6.39
N ILE A 57 15.73 -5.11 -7.57
CA ILE A 57 15.90 -4.41 -8.85
C ILE A 57 14.83 -3.34 -9.01
N GLY A 58 13.56 -3.66 -8.73
CA GLY A 58 12.44 -2.72 -8.83
C GLY A 58 12.64 -1.50 -7.95
N VAL A 59 13.01 -1.70 -6.67
CA VAL A 59 13.27 -0.60 -5.72
C VAL A 59 14.43 0.28 -6.17
N VAL A 60 15.53 -0.30 -6.64
CA VAL A 60 16.68 0.48 -7.13
C VAL A 60 16.28 1.30 -8.35
N LEU A 61 15.56 0.70 -9.31
CA LEU A 61 15.08 1.41 -10.49
C LEU A 61 14.10 2.53 -10.11
N GLU A 62 13.19 2.27 -9.17
CA GLU A 62 12.25 3.28 -8.67
C GLU A 62 12.98 4.50 -8.10
N LEU A 63 13.95 4.27 -7.21
CA LEU A 63 14.75 5.36 -6.62
C LEU A 63 15.53 6.14 -7.68
N LEU A 64 16.17 5.45 -8.63
CA LEU A 64 16.91 6.09 -9.71
C LEU A 64 16.01 6.94 -10.62
N VAL A 65 14.83 6.40 -10.94
CA VAL A 65 13.88 7.06 -11.83
C VAL A 65 13.23 8.27 -11.15
N LEU A 66 12.78 8.13 -9.90
CA LEU A 66 12.14 9.21 -9.15
C LEU A 66 13.14 10.32 -8.80
N LEU A 67 14.31 9.97 -8.27
CA LEU A 67 15.33 10.97 -7.93
C LEU A 67 15.95 11.62 -9.17
N GLY A 68 16.17 10.84 -10.23
CA GLY A 68 16.66 11.38 -11.50
C GLY A 68 15.67 12.36 -12.14
N ALA A 69 14.38 12.02 -12.12
CA ALA A 69 13.33 12.93 -12.58
C ALA A 69 13.21 14.15 -11.67
N ALA A 70 13.24 13.99 -10.35
CA ALA A 70 13.20 15.11 -9.42
C ALA A 70 14.33 16.10 -9.64
N VAL A 71 15.57 15.62 -9.77
CA VAL A 71 16.74 16.46 -10.07
C VAL A 71 16.54 17.18 -11.41
N GLY A 72 16.14 16.48 -12.46
CA GLY A 72 15.89 17.09 -13.76
C GLY A 72 14.79 18.16 -13.72
N LEU A 73 13.67 17.89 -13.05
CA LEU A 73 12.55 18.83 -12.90
C LEU A 73 12.95 20.09 -12.12
N LEU A 74 13.82 19.99 -11.12
CA LEU A 74 14.32 21.14 -10.36
C LEU A 74 15.13 22.13 -11.22
N PHE A 75 15.66 21.72 -12.37
CA PHE A 75 16.27 22.64 -13.34
C PHE A 75 15.26 23.31 -14.29
N HIS A 76 13.98 22.85 -14.29
CA HIS A 76 12.92 23.37 -15.15
C HIS A 76 11.76 23.95 -14.34
N GLN A 77 12.10 24.76 -13.32
CA GLN A 77 11.10 25.36 -12.45
C GLN A 77 10.32 26.47 -13.16
N HIS A 78 9.01 26.42 -13.08
CA HIS A 78 8.06 27.45 -13.53
C HIS A 78 7.34 28.11 -12.36
N GLN A 79 7.30 27.45 -11.20
CA GLN A 79 6.68 27.94 -9.99
C GLN A 79 7.74 28.28 -8.92
N SER A 80 7.45 29.27 -8.10
CA SER A 80 8.24 29.55 -6.89
C SER A 80 7.70 28.78 -5.69
N LEU A 81 8.47 28.65 -4.62
CA LEU A 81 8.06 27.98 -3.39
C LEU A 81 6.79 28.61 -2.75
N SER A 82 6.42 29.84 -3.13
CA SER A 82 5.17 30.47 -2.69
C SER A 82 3.92 29.70 -3.15
N VAL A 83 4.02 28.83 -4.17
CA VAL A 83 2.93 27.96 -4.62
C VAL A 83 2.44 27.03 -3.49
N LEU A 84 3.32 26.64 -2.57
CA LEU A 84 2.96 25.80 -1.42
C LEU A 84 1.97 26.48 -0.45
N GLY A 85 1.98 27.80 -0.39
CA GLY A 85 1.04 28.60 0.41
C GLY A 85 -0.16 29.11 -0.36
N SER A 86 -0.25 28.82 -1.67
CA SER A 86 -1.32 29.32 -2.53
C SER A 86 -2.56 28.43 -2.44
N THR A 87 -3.69 29.04 -2.08
CA THR A 87 -5.02 28.42 -2.11
C THR A 87 -5.82 28.83 -3.36
N ALA A 88 -5.22 29.60 -4.27
CA ALA A 88 -5.90 30.21 -5.42
C ALA A 88 -6.43 29.19 -6.44
N SER A 89 -5.89 27.98 -6.46
CA SER A 89 -6.33 26.90 -7.34
C SER A 89 -7.55 26.15 -6.80
N VAL A 90 -7.93 26.36 -5.54
CA VAL A 90 -9.12 25.71 -4.96
C VAL A 90 -10.35 26.53 -5.39
N GLN A 91 -10.96 26.13 -6.49
CA GLN A 91 -12.20 26.71 -6.96
C GLN A 91 -13.35 26.19 -6.08
N GLY A 92 -13.91 27.05 -5.23
CA GLY A 92 -15.11 26.75 -4.45
C GLY A 92 -15.31 27.74 -3.31
N HIS A 93 -16.55 28.14 -3.10
CA HIS A 93 -16.96 28.93 -1.94
C HIS A 93 -17.00 28.02 -0.72
N GLY A 94 -15.94 27.95 0.06
CA GLY A 94 -15.90 27.11 1.24
C GLY A 94 -14.53 27.08 1.95
N SER A 95 -14.48 26.38 3.07
CA SER A 95 -13.24 26.19 3.83
C SER A 95 -12.26 25.34 3.04
N TYR A 96 -10.99 25.76 2.96
CA TYR A 96 -9.87 24.98 2.41
C TYR A 96 -9.68 23.62 3.11
N LEU A 97 -10.18 23.50 4.33
CA LEU A 97 -10.04 22.28 5.13
C LEU A 97 -10.58 21.02 4.42
N TRP A 98 -11.74 21.12 3.76
CA TRP A 98 -12.35 19.95 3.13
C TRP A 98 -11.54 19.39 1.94
N PRO A 99 -11.13 20.20 0.94
CA PRO A 99 -10.21 19.74 -0.10
C PRO A 99 -8.90 19.22 0.46
N PHE A 100 -8.35 19.84 1.51
CA PHE A 100 -7.13 19.40 2.17
C PHE A 100 -7.29 17.97 2.76
N LEU A 101 -8.38 17.72 3.50
CA LEU A 101 -8.64 16.40 4.08
C LEU A 101 -8.78 15.31 3.00
N VAL A 102 -9.42 15.62 1.86
CA VAL A 102 -9.47 14.67 0.72
C VAL A 102 -8.09 14.24 0.28
N VAL A 103 -7.16 15.20 0.15
CA VAL A 103 -5.78 14.92 -0.27
C VAL A 103 -5.03 14.17 0.82
N VAL A 104 -5.23 14.48 2.10
CA VAL A 104 -4.59 13.76 3.22
C VAL A 104 -4.89 12.27 3.18
N ALA A 105 -6.14 11.88 2.96
CA ALA A 105 -6.51 10.46 2.84
C ALA A 105 -5.80 9.76 1.67
N LEU A 106 -5.62 10.46 0.53
CA LEU A 106 -4.89 9.93 -0.62
C LEU A 106 -3.39 9.80 -0.35
N VAL A 107 -2.77 10.80 0.28
CA VAL A 107 -1.34 10.80 0.60
C VAL A 107 -1.00 9.71 1.61
N VAL A 108 -1.86 9.47 2.61
CA VAL A 108 -1.65 8.38 3.57
C VAL A 108 -1.54 7.03 2.89
N THR A 109 -2.31 6.78 1.82
CA THR A 109 -2.24 5.51 1.08
C THR A 109 -0.92 5.31 0.32
N GLN A 110 -0.23 6.38 -0.05
CA GLN A 110 1.09 6.29 -0.69
C GLN A 110 2.19 5.84 0.28
N LEU A 111 1.99 6.06 1.58
CA LEU A 111 2.95 5.70 2.63
C LEU A 111 2.64 4.34 3.30
N VAL A 112 1.64 3.60 2.82
CA VAL A 112 1.30 2.26 3.31
C VAL A 112 2.25 1.21 2.71
N GLY A 113 2.44 0.09 3.42
CA GLY A 113 3.29 -1.01 2.98
C GLY A 113 4.60 -1.14 3.77
N PHE A 114 4.94 -0.17 4.61
CA PHE A 114 6.13 -0.23 5.48
C PHE A 114 6.09 -1.42 6.44
N GLU A 115 4.91 -1.88 6.82
CA GLU A 115 4.69 -3.04 7.69
C GLU A 115 5.07 -4.37 7.04
N THR A 116 5.23 -4.41 5.72
CA THR A 116 5.60 -5.64 4.98
C THR A 116 6.92 -6.22 5.46
N ALA A 117 7.88 -5.38 5.91
CA ALA A 117 9.12 -5.84 6.53
C ALA A 117 8.87 -6.71 7.78
N GLY A 118 7.73 -6.50 8.48
CA GLY A 118 7.31 -7.37 9.59
C GLY A 118 6.85 -8.75 9.13
N ALA A 119 6.19 -8.86 7.97
CA ALA A 119 5.76 -10.14 7.41
C ALA A 119 6.94 -11.04 6.98
N PHE A 120 8.09 -10.45 6.70
CA PHE A 120 9.34 -11.15 6.37
C PHE A 120 10.30 -11.32 7.56
N ALA A 121 9.87 -10.96 8.77
CA ALA A 121 10.74 -10.96 9.95
C ALA A 121 11.32 -12.34 10.27
N GLU A 122 10.55 -13.43 10.06
CA GLU A 122 11.01 -14.81 10.27
C GLU A 122 12.15 -15.20 9.30
N GLU A 123 12.16 -14.64 8.09
CA GLU A 123 13.16 -14.91 7.05
C GLU A 123 14.45 -14.11 7.26
N THR A 124 14.38 -13.02 8.04
CA THR A 124 15.49 -12.08 8.24
C THR A 124 16.28 -12.32 9.54
N ASN A 125 16.11 -13.44 10.23
CA ASN A 125 16.77 -13.75 11.51
C ASN A 125 18.31 -13.63 11.50
N LYS A 126 18.95 -13.71 10.32
CA LYS A 126 20.39 -13.54 10.14
C LYS A 126 20.79 -12.13 9.66
N SER A 127 19.83 -11.23 9.50
CA SER A 127 20.09 -9.86 9.04
C SER A 127 20.67 -9.01 10.17
N ARG A 128 21.63 -8.14 9.83
CA ARG A 128 22.14 -7.10 10.76
C ARG A 128 21.11 -6.03 11.08
N ILE A 129 20.11 -5.84 10.20
CA ILE A 129 19.05 -4.83 10.34
C ILE A 129 17.85 -5.51 10.98
N LYS A 130 17.40 -5.01 12.12
CA LYS A 130 16.19 -5.48 12.79
C LYS A 130 14.94 -5.08 11.99
N PRO A 131 13.87 -5.91 11.96
CA PRO A 131 12.63 -5.57 11.24
C PRO A 131 12.06 -4.20 11.64
N SER A 132 12.11 -3.82 12.91
CA SER A 132 11.66 -2.51 13.38
C SER A 132 12.47 -1.34 12.80
N GLN A 133 13.78 -1.51 12.63
CA GLN A 133 14.63 -0.50 11.98
C GLN A 133 14.35 -0.42 10.48
N ALA A 134 14.12 -1.56 9.82
CA ALA A 134 13.76 -1.61 8.41
C ALA A 134 12.42 -0.90 8.14
N ILE A 135 11.42 -1.09 9.02
CA ILE A 135 10.12 -0.41 8.94
C ILE A 135 10.30 1.11 9.02
N ILE A 136 11.03 1.60 10.03
CA ILE A 136 11.24 3.04 10.23
C ILE A 136 12.05 3.66 9.09
N ALA A 137 13.15 3.00 8.68
CA ALA A 137 14.00 3.47 7.61
C ALA A 137 13.27 3.47 6.25
N GLY A 138 12.48 2.42 5.99
CA GLY A 138 11.66 2.32 4.79
C GLY A 138 10.63 3.44 4.71
N LEU A 139 9.86 3.66 5.77
CA LEU A 139 8.87 4.74 5.84
C LEU A 139 9.51 6.12 5.66
N ALA A 140 10.58 6.41 6.41
CA ALA A 140 11.26 7.71 6.33
C ALA A 140 11.90 7.94 4.96
N GLY A 141 12.54 6.91 4.40
CA GLY A 141 13.15 6.98 3.06
C GLY A 141 12.12 7.20 1.97
N THR A 142 11.03 6.45 1.98
CA THR A 142 9.92 6.61 1.03
C THR A 142 9.30 8.01 1.14
N ALA A 143 8.98 8.45 2.35
CA ALA A 143 8.39 9.79 2.56
C ALA A 143 9.30 10.90 2.04
N LEU A 144 10.62 10.80 2.26
CA LEU A 144 11.59 11.77 1.78
C LEU A 144 11.67 11.79 0.24
N VAL A 145 11.75 10.63 -0.39
CA VAL A 145 11.84 10.52 -1.86
C VAL A 145 10.57 11.04 -2.51
N LEU A 146 9.39 10.66 -2.01
CA LEU A 146 8.11 11.16 -2.50
C LEU A 146 8.01 12.67 -2.32
N PHE A 147 8.36 13.20 -1.14
CA PHE A 147 8.34 14.64 -0.90
C PHE A 147 9.22 15.41 -1.90
N ILE A 148 10.44 14.92 -2.15
CA ILE A 148 11.36 15.57 -3.11
C ILE A 148 10.79 15.52 -4.54
N PHE A 149 10.25 14.36 -4.95
CA PHE A 149 9.69 14.20 -6.28
C PHE A 149 8.42 15.03 -6.48
N ASP A 150 7.47 14.98 -5.54
CA ASP A 150 6.22 15.75 -5.62
C ASP A 150 6.47 17.25 -5.61
N LEU A 151 7.43 17.71 -4.78
CA LEU A 151 7.85 19.11 -4.77
C LEU A 151 8.46 19.53 -6.10
N ALA A 152 9.39 18.73 -6.65
CA ALA A 152 10.03 19.00 -7.93
C ALA A 152 9.00 19.03 -9.07
N LEU A 153 8.05 18.08 -9.06
CA LEU A 153 6.96 18.03 -10.04
C LEU A 153 6.08 19.28 -9.96
N LEU A 154 5.66 19.67 -8.75
CA LEU A 154 4.83 20.86 -8.53
C LEU A 154 5.54 22.13 -9.02
N LEU A 155 6.82 22.28 -8.73
CA LEU A 155 7.60 23.45 -9.17
C LEU A 155 7.80 23.50 -10.69
N ALA A 156 7.81 22.34 -11.36
CA ALA A 156 7.96 22.25 -12.80
C ALA A 156 6.65 22.48 -13.59
N ILE A 157 5.49 22.53 -12.94
CA ILE A 157 4.19 22.75 -13.60
C ILE A 157 4.10 24.19 -14.13
N PRO A 158 3.96 24.44 -15.46
CA PRO A 158 3.87 25.80 -15.98
C PRO A 158 2.60 26.53 -15.53
N ASN A 159 1.47 25.85 -15.50
CA ASN A 159 0.18 26.41 -15.10
C ASN A 159 -0.62 25.39 -14.26
N VAL A 160 -0.69 25.63 -12.96
CA VAL A 160 -1.36 24.74 -11.99
C VAL A 160 -2.86 24.59 -12.31
N GLY A 161 -3.53 25.66 -12.71
CA GLY A 161 -4.97 25.62 -13.04
C GLY A 161 -5.29 24.74 -14.24
N LYS A 162 -4.45 24.74 -15.28
CA LYS A 162 -4.59 23.84 -16.43
C LYS A 162 -4.23 22.40 -16.08
N ALA A 163 -3.17 22.23 -15.31
CA ALA A 163 -2.69 20.90 -14.88
C ALA A 163 -3.73 20.15 -14.04
N MET A 164 -4.50 20.84 -13.21
CA MET A 164 -5.58 20.23 -12.42
C MET A 164 -6.71 19.62 -13.26
N ALA A 165 -6.92 20.09 -14.47
CA ALA A 165 -7.94 19.57 -15.40
C ALA A 165 -7.39 18.53 -16.39
N ASP A 166 -6.07 18.31 -16.40
CA ASP A 166 -5.41 17.46 -17.37
C ASP A 166 -5.15 16.06 -16.79
N PRO A 167 -5.79 15.00 -17.30
CA PRO A 167 -5.56 13.64 -16.87
C PRO A 167 -4.14 13.12 -17.21
N ASN A 168 -3.44 13.77 -18.14
CA ASN A 168 -2.09 13.42 -18.57
C ASN A 168 -1.01 14.36 -17.99
N MET A 169 -1.33 15.13 -16.97
CA MET A 169 -0.44 16.15 -16.39
C MET A 169 0.97 15.62 -16.13
N ILE A 170 1.14 14.44 -15.52
CA ILE A 170 2.46 13.88 -15.21
C ILE A 170 3.25 13.54 -16.46
N PRO A 171 2.74 12.78 -17.45
CA PRO A 171 3.40 12.58 -18.74
C PRO A 171 3.78 13.88 -19.45
N ASP A 172 2.89 14.86 -19.47
CA ASP A 172 3.10 16.11 -20.19
C ASP A 172 4.17 16.98 -19.54
N VAL A 173 4.18 17.10 -18.23
CA VAL A 173 5.23 17.82 -17.48
C VAL A 173 6.58 17.13 -17.66
N LEU A 174 6.65 15.81 -17.52
CA LEU A 174 7.91 15.07 -17.72
C LEU A 174 8.43 15.21 -19.13
N THR A 175 7.56 15.13 -20.14
CA THR A 175 7.96 15.23 -21.56
C THR A 175 8.39 16.65 -21.93
N SER A 176 7.68 17.66 -21.43
CA SER A 176 8.01 19.08 -21.73
C SER A 176 9.27 19.54 -21.02
N ALA A 177 9.49 19.11 -19.76
CA ALA A 177 10.66 19.52 -18.99
C ALA A 177 11.91 18.70 -19.31
N LEU A 178 11.81 17.39 -19.46
CA LEU A 178 12.96 16.48 -19.55
C LEU A 178 13.16 15.89 -20.96
N GLY A 179 12.23 16.17 -21.87
CA GLY A 179 12.22 15.62 -23.21
C GLY A 179 11.62 14.20 -23.31
N SER A 180 11.16 13.84 -24.50
CA SER A 180 10.46 12.57 -24.76
C SER A 180 11.33 11.32 -24.50
N GLY A 181 12.64 11.42 -24.70
CA GLY A 181 13.57 10.30 -24.44
C GLY A 181 13.64 9.94 -22.96
N PHE A 182 13.83 10.94 -22.10
CA PHE A 182 13.86 10.73 -20.64
C PHE A 182 12.49 10.32 -20.11
N ALA A 183 11.39 10.93 -20.59
CA ALA A 183 10.05 10.55 -20.19
C ALA A 183 9.76 9.08 -20.49
N LYS A 184 10.15 8.56 -21.67
CA LYS A 184 10.03 7.14 -22.00
C LYS A 184 10.87 6.25 -21.08
N LEU A 185 12.09 6.64 -20.75
CA LEU A 185 12.95 5.92 -19.82
C LEU A 185 12.32 5.90 -18.41
N PHE A 186 11.78 7.04 -17.97
CA PHE A 186 11.04 7.16 -16.71
C PHE A 186 9.88 6.15 -16.65
N PHE A 187 9.00 6.13 -17.66
CA PHE A 187 7.86 5.23 -17.68
C PHE A 187 8.27 3.77 -17.84
N ALA A 188 9.34 3.46 -18.60
CA ALA A 188 9.86 2.09 -18.67
C ALA A 188 10.37 1.59 -17.30
N GLY A 189 11.11 2.42 -16.57
CA GLY A 189 11.54 2.12 -15.21
C GLY A 189 10.36 1.97 -14.24
N ALA A 190 9.35 2.84 -14.36
CA ALA A 190 8.14 2.78 -13.56
C ALA A 190 7.33 1.49 -13.81
N ILE A 191 7.28 0.94 -15.03
CA ILE A 191 6.65 -0.36 -15.30
C ILE A 191 7.31 -1.46 -14.47
N VAL A 192 8.64 -1.50 -14.46
CA VAL A 192 9.39 -2.51 -13.71
C VAL A 192 9.15 -2.35 -12.20
N SER A 193 9.16 -1.11 -11.70
CA SER A 193 8.89 -0.81 -10.29
C SER A 193 7.47 -1.21 -9.88
N VAL A 194 6.44 -0.82 -10.64
CA VAL A 194 5.05 -1.18 -10.37
C VAL A 194 4.84 -2.69 -10.39
N PHE A 195 5.48 -3.41 -11.32
CA PHE A 195 5.43 -4.86 -11.36
C PHE A 195 6.13 -5.51 -10.16
N SER A 196 7.26 -4.97 -9.74
CA SER A 196 7.97 -5.37 -8.52
C SER A 196 7.10 -5.18 -7.28
N THR A 197 6.40 -4.04 -7.17
CA THR A 197 5.44 -3.77 -6.10
C THR A 197 4.29 -4.78 -6.10
N ALA A 198 3.80 -5.19 -7.28
CA ALA A 198 2.79 -6.26 -7.40
C ALA A 198 3.29 -7.58 -6.81
N ILE A 199 4.51 -7.99 -7.16
CA ILE A 199 5.12 -9.21 -6.65
C ILE A 199 5.28 -9.14 -5.12
N ALA A 200 5.84 -8.05 -4.59
CA ALA A 200 6.06 -7.86 -3.16
C ALA A 200 4.75 -7.89 -2.36
N THR A 201 3.73 -7.20 -2.85
CA THR A 201 2.41 -7.15 -2.23
C THR A 201 1.75 -8.54 -2.21
N LEU A 202 1.75 -9.25 -3.35
CA LEU A 202 1.16 -10.58 -3.43
C LEU A 202 1.93 -11.58 -2.56
N ALA A 203 3.27 -11.50 -2.52
CA ALA A 203 4.10 -12.34 -1.66
C ALA A 203 3.77 -12.11 -0.17
N THR A 204 3.55 -10.87 0.24
CA THR A 204 3.12 -10.53 1.60
C THR A 204 1.76 -11.15 1.93
N ILE A 205 0.79 -11.04 1.02
CA ILE A 205 -0.53 -11.66 1.17
C ILE A 205 -0.42 -13.18 1.32
N VAL A 206 0.40 -13.83 0.49
CA VAL A 206 0.66 -15.27 0.57
C VAL A 206 1.21 -15.66 1.94
N ARG A 207 2.22 -14.92 2.47
CA ARG A 207 2.79 -15.20 3.80
C ARG A 207 1.79 -15.01 4.92
N MET A 208 0.97 -13.97 4.85
CA MET A 208 -0.09 -13.74 5.85
C MET A 208 -1.11 -14.87 5.86
N ILE A 209 -1.64 -15.26 4.69
CA ILE A 209 -2.60 -16.37 4.59
C ILE A 209 -1.95 -17.68 5.07
N TYR A 210 -0.72 -17.97 4.65
CA TYR A 210 0.00 -19.16 5.06
C TYR A 210 0.23 -19.21 6.58
N GLY A 211 0.66 -18.11 7.17
CA GLY A 211 0.86 -18.00 8.62
C GLY A 211 -0.43 -18.22 9.41
N MET A 212 -1.54 -17.60 8.98
CA MET A 212 -2.85 -17.81 9.58
C MET A 212 -3.32 -19.26 9.42
N ALA A 213 -3.12 -19.86 8.24
CA ALA A 213 -3.49 -21.26 7.99
C ALA A 213 -2.64 -22.21 8.83
N ARG A 214 -1.33 -21.99 8.96
CA ARG A 214 -0.43 -22.78 9.81
C ARG A 214 -0.88 -22.78 11.28
N ASN A 215 -1.41 -21.68 11.74
CA ASN A 215 -1.96 -21.55 13.10
C ASN A 215 -3.41 -22.07 13.21
N GLY A 216 -3.96 -22.69 12.16
CA GLY A 216 -5.33 -23.22 12.16
C GLY A 216 -6.42 -22.15 12.21
N GLN A 217 -6.10 -20.90 11.88
CA GLN A 217 -7.02 -19.77 11.93
C GLN A 217 -7.93 -19.66 10.70
N LEU A 218 -7.57 -20.35 9.60
CA LEU A 218 -8.33 -20.31 8.35
C LEU A 218 -8.99 -21.66 8.03
N PRO A 219 -10.16 -21.64 7.35
CA PRO A 219 -10.73 -22.87 6.80
C PRO A 219 -9.82 -23.44 5.71
N GLY A 220 -9.78 -24.76 5.57
CA GLY A 220 -8.95 -25.40 4.55
C GLY A 220 -7.44 -25.34 4.83
N SER A 221 -7.02 -25.19 6.09
CA SER A 221 -5.61 -25.08 6.49
C SER A 221 -4.74 -26.20 5.90
N GLY A 222 -5.23 -27.43 5.80
CA GLY A 222 -4.47 -28.53 5.21
C GLY A 222 -4.11 -28.35 3.72
N PHE A 223 -4.97 -27.67 2.95
CA PHE A 223 -4.70 -27.31 1.56
C PHE A 223 -3.75 -26.09 1.48
N LEU A 224 -3.98 -25.09 2.33
CA LEU A 224 -3.23 -23.86 2.32
C LEU A 224 -1.78 -24.02 2.82
N THR A 225 -1.54 -24.95 3.74
CA THR A 225 -0.20 -25.20 4.30
C THR A 225 0.63 -26.22 3.53
N LYS A 226 0.05 -26.87 2.51
CA LYS A 226 0.78 -27.86 1.72
C LYS A 226 1.83 -27.18 0.85
N LEU A 227 3.11 -27.52 1.10
CA LEU A 227 4.23 -27.06 0.31
C LEU A 227 4.41 -27.90 -0.95
N SER A 228 4.90 -27.27 -2.01
CA SER A 228 5.30 -27.93 -3.25
C SER A 228 6.60 -28.71 -3.02
N PRO A 229 6.71 -29.98 -3.45
CA PRO A 229 7.95 -30.75 -3.31
C PRO A 229 9.14 -30.21 -4.11
N SER A 230 8.88 -29.39 -5.14
CA SER A 230 9.91 -28.86 -6.04
C SER A 230 10.42 -27.48 -5.69
N THR A 231 9.58 -26.64 -5.07
CA THR A 231 9.89 -25.23 -4.82
C THR A 231 9.79 -24.82 -3.35
N ASP A 232 9.28 -25.70 -2.48
CA ASP A 232 8.95 -25.44 -1.07
C ASP A 232 7.97 -24.27 -0.88
N GLU A 233 7.23 -23.90 -1.94
CA GLU A 233 6.25 -22.82 -1.90
C GLU A 233 4.83 -23.34 -1.66
N PRO A 234 3.97 -22.61 -0.92
CA PRO A 234 2.60 -23.01 -0.64
C PRO A 234 1.67 -22.70 -1.82
N LEU A 235 1.67 -23.56 -2.85
CA LEU A 235 0.91 -23.34 -4.10
C LEU A 235 -0.58 -23.12 -3.86
N GLY A 236 -1.19 -23.83 -2.90
CA GLY A 236 -2.60 -23.64 -2.53
C GLY A 236 -2.88 -22.23 -2.04
N THR A 237 -1.98 -21.68 -1.20
CA THR A 237 -2.08 -20.30 -0.70
C THR A 237 -1.86 -19.28 -1.81
N ILE A 238 -0.88 -19.52 -2.72
CA ILE A 238 -0.63 -18.65 -3.86
C ILE A 238 -1.87 -18.58 -4.77
N LEU A 239 -2.45 -19.72 -5.09
CA LEU A 239 -3.67 -19.79 -5.90
C LEU A 239 -4.82 -18.99 -5.27
N VAL A 240 -5.08 -19.20 -3.99
CA VAL A 240 -6.13 -18.46 -3.25
C VAL A 240 -5.84 -16.97 -3.24
N ALA A 241 -4.60 -16.55 -2.99
CA ALA A 241 -4.21 -15.14 -3.00
C ALA A 241 -4.43 -14.47 -4.37
N VAL A 242 -4.06 -15.15 -5.46
CA VAL A 242 -4.29 -14.66 -6.84
C VAL A 242 -5.78 -14.57 -7.13
N VAL A 243 -6.56 -15.62 -6.85
CA VAL A 243 -8.02 -15.63 -7.10
C VAL A 243 -8.70 -14.51 -6.32
N LEU A 244 -8.40 -14.36 -5.03
CA LEU A 244 -9.00 -13.31 -4.19
C LEU A 244 -8.54 -11.89 -4.59
N SER A 245 -7.42 -11.75 -5.29
CA SER A 245 -6.97 -10.47 -5.85
C SER A 245 -7.70 -10.12 -7.16
N ILE A 246 -8.13 -11.11 -7.92
CA ILE A 246 -8.83 -10.95 -9.20
C ILE A 246 -10.35 -10.75 -8.99
N LEU A 247 -10.94 -11.44 -8.01
CA LEU A 247 -12.37 -11.40 -7.76
C LEU A 247 -12.98 -9.98 -7.69
N PRO A 248 -12.40 -9.02 -6.95
CA PRO A 248 -12.95 -7.65 -6.89
C PRO A 248 -13.02 -6.96 -8.25
N LEU A 249 -12.08 -7.24 -9.16
CA LEU A 249 -12.08 -6.67 -10.52
C LEU A 249 -13.25 -7.14 -11.36
N ILE A 250 -13.65 -8.40 -11.18
CA ILE A 250 -14.77 -9.00 -11.94
C ILE A 250 -16.10 -8.45 -11.46
N PHE A 251 -16.29 -8.36 -10.13
CA PHE A 251 -17.59 -8.01 -9.55
C PHE A 251 -17.83 -6.50 -9.46
N ILE A 252 -16.80 -5.73 -9.06
CA ILE A 252 -17.00 -4.31 -8.78
C ILE A 252 -16.91 -3.48 -10.05
N LYS A 253 -16.10 -3.85 -11.06
CA LYS A 253 -15.89 -3.16 -12.36
C LYS A 253 -15.67 -1.64 -12.25
N ARG A 254 -15.34 -1.12 -11.06
CA ARG A 254 -15.23 0.30 -10.72
C ARG A 254 -13.96 0.51 -9.91
N ILE A 255 -12.84 0.67 -10.60
CA ILE A 255 -11.51 0.78 -9.99
C ILE A 255 -11.42 1.92 -8.96
N PRO A 256 -11.96 3.13 -9.18
CA PRO A 256 -11.92 4.18 -8.16
C PRO A 256 -12.58 3.78 -6.82
N VAL A 257 -13.65 2.98 -6.87
CA VAL A 257 -14.32 2.45 -5.67
C VAL A 257 -13.41 1.48 -4.93
N ILE A 258 -12.73 0.60 -5.67
CA ILE A 258 -11.79 -0.36 -5.10
C ILE A 258 -10.65 0.39 -4.40
N VAL A 259 -10.08 1.41 -5.05
CA VAL A 259 -8.98 2.22 -4.49
C VAL A 259 -9.42 2.94 -3.22
N ALA A 260 -10.61 3.54 -3.20
CA ALA A 260 -11.13 4.21 -2.01
C ALA A 260 -11.40 3.22 -0.85
N ALA A 261 -11.92 2.02 -1.15
CA ALA A 261 -12.12 0.96 -0.15
C ALA A 261 -10.81 0.45 0.45
N ILE A 262 -9.70 0.48 -0.30
CA ILE A 262 -8.38 0.08 0.19
C ILE A 262 -7.99 0.90 1.42
N THR A 263 -8.14 2.22 1.38
CA THR A 263 -7.77 3.12 2.48
C THR A 263 -8.48 2.71 3.77
N ALA A 264 -9.80 2.55 3.73
CA ALA A 264 -10.58 2.16 4.90
C ALA A 264 -10.15 0.77 5.43
N LEU A 265 -9.98 -0.22 4.54
CA LEU A 265 -9.62 -1.58 4.92
C LEU A 265 -8.19 -1.72 5.47
N ILE A 266 -7.27 -0.87 5.03
CA ILE A 266 -5.89 -0.85 5.56
C ILE A 266 -5.84 -0.19 6.95
N ILE A 267 -6.62 0.86 7.18
CA ILE A 267 -6.58 1.61 8.44
C ILE A 267 -7.22 0.83 9.61
N ILE A 268 -8.24 0.01 9.35
CA ILE A 268 -8.90 -0.78 10.41
C ILE A 268 -7.92 -1.68 11.18
N PRO A 269 -7.05 -2.50 10.55
CA PRO A 269 -6.03 -3.26 11.26
C PRO A 269 -5.09 -2.41 12.11
N TYR A 270 -4.68 -1.22 11.64
CA TYR A 270 -3.85 -0.32 12.44
C TYR A 270 -4.56 0.15 13.71
N ILE A 271 -5.86 0.50 13.64
CA ILE A 271 -6.65 0.87 14.82
C ILE A 271 -6.68 -0.29 15.82
N LEU A 272 -6.90 -1.52 15.35
CA LEU A 272 -6.92 -2.71 16.21
C LEU A 272 -5.56 -2.95 16.87
N VAL A 273 -4.46 -2.82 16.12
CA VAL A 273 -3.09 -2.98 16.65
C VAL A 273 -2.76 -1.89 17.67
N PHE A 274 -3.02 -0.61 17.35
CA PHE A 274 -2.79 0.48 18.30
C PHE A 274 -3.67 0.37 19.54
N GLY A 275 -4.93 -0.05 19.38
CA GLY A 275 -5.84 -0.30 20.50
C GLY A 275 -5.34 -1.42 21.42
N ALA A 276 -4.95 -2.55 20.84
CA ALA A 276 -4.37 -3.67 21.59
C ALA A 276 -3.05 -3.26 22.28
N LEU A 277 -2.19 -2.52 21.58
CA LEU A 277 -0.94 -2.00 22.13
C LEU A 277 -1.18 -1.04 23.29
N LEU A 278 -2.19 -0.15 23.19
CA LEU A 278 -2.56 0.78 24.25
C LEU A 278 -3.00 0.00 25.51
N VAL A 279 -3.90 -0.98 25.36
CA VAL A 279 -4.34 -1.84 26.49
C VAL A 279 -3.15 -2.53 27.14
N ARG A 280 -2.24 -3.12 26.37
CA ARG A 280 -1.04 -3.79 26.88
C ARG A 280 -0.09 -2.83 27.59
N ARG A 281 0.09 -1.62 27.08
CA ARG A 281 0.92 -0.60 27.75
C ARG A 281 0.34 -0.13 29.07
N LEU A 282 -0.97 0.02 29.17
CA LEU A 282 -1.68 0.34 30.41
C LEU A 282 -1.55 -0.78 31.45
N GLN A 283 -1.35 -2.03 30.99
CA GLN A 283 -1.06 -3.21 31.82
C GLN A 283 0.44 -3.38 32.17
N GLY A 284 1.27 -2.38 31.86
CA GLY A 284 2.71 -2.38 32.18
C GLY A 284 3.63 -3.12 31.18
N TRP A 285 3.14 -3.37 29.95
CA TRP A 285 4.00 -3.91 28.88
C TRP A 285 4.89 -2.80 28.26
N PRO A 286 6.14 -3.08 27.86
CA PRO A 286 6.89 -4.34 27.93
C PRO A 286 7.47 -4.59 29.31
N ARG A 287 7.40 -5.85 29.78
CA ARG A 287 7.95 -6.26 31.08
C ARG A 287 9.46 -6.52 31.07
N SER A 288 10.04 -6.69 29.90
CA SER A 288 11.48 -6.91 29.69
C SER A 288 11.99 -5.98 28.59
N ALA A 289 13.32 -5.83 28.49
CA ALA A 289 13.95 -5.03 27.44
C ALA A 289 13.63 -5.62 26.05
N ALA A 290 12.61 -5.07 25.40
CA ALA A 290 12.31 -5.39 24.01
C ALA A 290 13.49 -4.97 23.11
N GLN A 291 13.69 -5.67 21.98
CA GLN A 291 14.74 -5.34 21.01
C GLN A 291 14.65 -3.88 20.51
N PHE A 292 13.44 -3.31 20.54
CA PHE A 292 13.16 -1.91 20.24
C PHE A 292 12.16 -1.39 21.27
N SER A 293 12.51 -0.34 21.98
CA SER A 293 11.63 0.28 22.98
C SER A 293 11.69 1.80 22.84
N LEU A 294 10.53 2.43 22.81
CA LEU A 294 10.37 3.90 22.86
C LEU A 294 10.44 4.46 24.29
N GLY A 295 10.66 3.59 25.27
CA GLY A 295 10.71 3.99 26.68
C GLY A 295 9.46 4.80 27.09
N LYS A 296 9.68 5.95 27.75
CA LYS A 296 8.63 6.86 28.22
C LYS A 296 7.76 7.46 27.10
N TRP A 297 8.28 7.53 25.87
CA TRP A 297 7.55 8.02 24.70
C TRP A 297 6.58 6.99 24.12
N GLY A 298 6.68 5.74 24.53
CA GLY A 298 5.87 4.67 23.97
C GLY A 298 4.37 4.91 24.13
N LEU A 299 3.89 5.33 25.30
CA LEU A 299 2.47 5.58 25.53
C LEU A 299 1.96 6.80 24.75
N PRO A 300 2.58 7.99 24.81
CA PRO A 300 2.18 9.14 24.01
C PRO A 300 2.11 8.85 22.51
N ILE A 301 3.12 8.17 21.96
CA ILE A 301 3.17 7.83 20.53
C ILE A 301 2.06 6.82 20.18
N THR A 302 1.76 5.85 21.04
CA THR A 302 0.67 4.90 20.81
C THR A 302 -0.69 5.60 20.77
N VAL A 303 -0.92 6.54 21.71
CA VAL A 303 -2.16 7.34 21.74
C VAL A 303 -2.25 8.22 20.50
N ALA A 304 -1.18 8.93 20.15
CA ALA A 304 -1.15 9.78 18.95
C ALA A 304 -1.40 8.97 17.67
N GLY A 305 -0.80 7.78 17.54
CA GLY A 305 -1.04 6.87 16.42
C GLY A 305 -2.48 6.38 16.35
N LEU A 306 -3.09 6.03 17.49
CA LEU A 306 -4.47 5.61 17.55
C LEU A 306 -5.41 6.76 17.14
N VAL A 307 -5.22 7.96 17.71
CA VAL A 307 -6.03 9.14 17.35
C VAL A 307 -5.89 9.46 15.87
N TRP A 308 -4.67 9.45 15.35
CA TRP A 308 -4.41 9.68 13.93
C TRP A 308 -5.12 8.68 13.02
N THR A 309 -5.02 7.39 13.30
CA THR A 309 -5.68 6.35 12.49
C THR A 309 -7.20 6.44 12.55
N VAL A 310 -7.78 6.82 13.70
CA VAL A 310 -9.22 7.07 13.82
C VAL A 310 -9.64 8.28 12.98
N ILE A 311 -8.86 9.37 13.00
CA ILE A 311 -9.12 10.55 12.17
C ILE A 311 -9.09 10.18 10.68
N ILE A 312 -8.09 9.42 10.24
CA ILE A 312 -7.98 9.00 8.84
C ILE A 312 -9.13 8.07 8.44
N LEU A 313 -9.54 7.14 9.31
CA LEU A 313 -10.70 6.28 9.03
C LEU A 313 -11.97 7.11 8.91
N TRP A 314 -12.19 8.05 9.83
CA TRP A 314 -13.33 8.97 9.79
C TRP A 314 -13.31 9.80 8.51
N ASP A 315 -12.14 10.34 8.14
CA ASP A 315 -11.95 11.11 6.92
C ASP A 315 -12.21 10.27 5.65
N ALA A 316 -11.72 9.03 5.61
CA ALA A 316 -11.96 8.10 4.50
C ALA A 316 -13.42 7.64 4.39
N ALA A 317 -14.09 7.46 5.53
CA ALA A 317 -15.49 7.05 5.61
C ALA A 317 -16.48 8.23 5.45
N TRP A 318 -16.02 9.49 5.49
CA TRP A 318 -16.90 10.64 5.34
C TRP A 318 -17.57 10.60 3.96
N PRO A 319 -18.91 10.67 3.87
CA PRO A 319 -19.62 10.61 2.61
C PRO A 319 -19.28 11.85 1.75
N ARG A 320 -18.27 11.69 0.92
CA ARG A 320 -17.90 12.66 -0.09
C ARG A 320 -18.64 12.30 -1.36
N THR A 321 -19.44 13.22 -1.86
CA THR A 321 -19.88 13.17 -3.24
C THR A 321 -18.63 13.31 -4.12
N ILE A 322 -17.94 12.22 -4.35
CA ILE A 322 -17.14 12.09 -5.57
C ILE A 322 -18.20 12.11 -6.66
N THR A 323 -18.51 13.31 -7.12
CA THR A 323 -19.46 13.56 -8.18
C THR A 323 -18.92 12.98 -9.47
N ASN A 324 -18.98 11.68 -9.56
CA ASN A 324 -19.01 11.04 -10.86
C ASN A 324 -20.49 11.05 -11.26
N PRO A 325 -20.89 11.82 -12.30
CA PRO A 325 -22.29 11.95 -12.73
C PRO A 325 -22.96 10.61 -13.04
N HIS A 326 -22.21 9.51 -13.12
CA HIS A 326 -22.70 8.18 -13.41
C HIS A 326 -22.75 7.22 -12.21
N LEU A 327 -22.32 7.64 -10.99
CA LEU A 327 -22.05 6.69 -9.91
C LEU A 327 -22.94 6.85 -8.67
N GLY A 328 -23.66 7.95 -8.50
CA GLY A 328 -24.44 8.20 -7.28
C GLY A 328 -23.57 8.24 -6.00
N PRO A 329 -24.12 8.51 -4.82
CA PRO A 329 -23.41 8.38 -3.55
C PRO A 329 -22.96 6.93 -3.39
N LEU A 330 -21.68 6.74 -3.03
CA LEU A 330 -21.06 5.42 -2.89
C LEU A 330 -21.11 4.94 -1.42
N PRO A 331 -22.15 4.25 -1.00
CA PRO A 331 -22.12 3.52 0.27
C PRO A 331 -21.19 2.29 0.23
N VAL A 332 -20.79 1.86 -0.98
CA VAL A 332 -20.08 0.60 -1.24
C VAL A 332 -18.74 0.44 -0.47
N ILE A 333 -18.07 1.54 -0.11
CA ILE A 333 -16.78 1.50 0.60
C ILE A 333 -17.00 1.10 2.05
N GLU A 334 -18.00 1.72 2.67
CA GLU A 334 -18.39 1.46 4.06
C GLU A 334 -18.96 0.04 4.17
N ASP A 335 -19.81 -0.37 3.25
CA ASP A 335 -20.40 -1.70 3.21
C ASP A 335 -19.34 -2.80 3.05
N LEU A 336 -18.33 -2.61 2.20
CA LEU A 336 -17.22 -3.54 2.04
C LEU A 336 -16.37 -3.65 3.32
N ALA A 337 -16.03 -2.52 3.93
CA ALA A 337 -15.24 -2.50 5.15
C ALA A 337 -16.00 -3.15 6.31
N ILE A 338 -17.27 -2.79 6.49
CA ILE A 338 -18.17 -3.37 7.51
C ILE A 338 -18.37 -4.87 7.21
N GLY A 339 -18.64 -5.24 5.97
CA GLY A 339 -18.83 -6.62 5.56
C GLY A 339 -17.61 -7.51 5.88
N CYS A 340 -16.41 -7.06 5.52
CA CYS A 340 -15.18 -7.78 5.87
C CYS A 340 -14.98 -7.90 7.37
N PHE A 341 -15.25 -6.83 8.13
CA PHE A 341 -15.13 -6.83 9.59
C PHE A 341 -16.15 -7.78 10.24
N VAL A 342 -17.40 -7.74 9.80
CA VAL A 342 -18.47 -8.61 10.30
C VAL A 342 -18.18 -10.09 9.98
N ILE A 343 -17.72 -10.40 8.76
CA ILE A 343 -17.31 -11.76 8.39
C ILE A 343 -16.15 -12.23 9.29
N GLY A 344 -15.16 -11.37 9.52
CA GLY A 344 -14.05 -11.65 10.42
C GLY A 344 -14.51 -11.92 11.87
N LEU A 345 -15.43 -11.11 12.39
CA LEU A 345 -16.03 -11.31 13.72
C LEU A 345 -16.81 -12.61 13.81
N ILE A 346 -17.68 -12.89 12.84
CA ILE A 346 -18.45 -14.14 12.80
C ILE A 346 -17.51 -15.35 12.82
N TRP A 347 -16.46 -15.30 11.97
CA TRP A 347 -15.46 -16.36 11.93
C TRP A 347 -14.70 -16.51 13.25
N TRP A 348 -14.32 -15.40 13.88
CA TRP A 348 -13.67 -15.41 15.19
C TRP A 348 -14.54 -16.04 16.26
N PHE A 349 -15.80 -15.63 16.36
CA PHE A 349 -16.76 -16.21 17.33
C PHE A 349 -17.05 -17.68 17.05
N ALA A 350 -17.21 -18.07 15.78
CA ALA A 350 -17.58 -19.44 15.40
C ALA A 350 -16.42 -20.43 15.52
N SER A 351 -15.18 -20.00 15.24
CA SER A 351 -14.07 -20.93 15.06
C SER A 351 -12.86 -20.66 15.93
N LEU A 352 -12.58 -19.43 16.32
CA LEU A 352 -11.31 -19.05 16.92
C LEU A 352 -11.39 -18.77 18.41
N ARG A 353 -12.53 -18.30 18.91
CA ARG A 353 -12.70 -17.89 20.31
C ARG A 353 -12.27 -18.94 21.33
N ASN A 354 -12.53 -20.21 21.05
CA ASN A 354 -12.28 -21.33 21.97
C ASN A 354 -11.01 -22.13 21.63
N LYS A 355 -10.25 -21.71 20.59
CA LYS A 355 -8.97 -22.37 20.28
C LYS A 355 -7.89 -21.84 21.23
N PRO A 356 -7.07 -22.71 21.84
CA PRO A 356 -5.91 -22.26 22.59
C PRO A 356 -4.98 -21.49 21.63
N ASP A 357 -4.47 -20.35 22.10
CA ASP A 357 -3.48 -19.59 21.35
C ASP A 357 -2.19 -20.42 21.25
N PRO A 358 -1.78 -20.91 20.07
CA PRO A 358 -0.64 -21.81 19.95
C PRO A 358 0.71 -21.15 20.31
N GLN A 359 0.76 -19.83 20.38
CA GLN A 359 1.98 -19.06 20.56
C GLN A 359 1.89 -17.94 21.61
N GLY A 360 0.69 -17.61 22.09
CA GLY A 360 0.47 -16.40 22.89
C GLY A 360 1.07 -16.45 24.31
N ALA A 361 1.10 -17.61 24.93
CA ALA A 361 1.62 -17.76 26.29
C ALA A 361 3.14 -18.00 26.32
N ALA A 362 3.69 -18.74 25.37
CA ALA A 362 5.11 -19.14 25.39
C ALA A 362 6.07 -18.05 24.89
N ALA A 363 5.64 -17.17 24.00
CA ALA A 363 6.50 -16.14 23.40
C ALA A 363 6.62 -14.88 24.27
N ILE A 364 5.65 -14.65 25.18
CA ILE A 364 5.62 -13.45 26.04
C ILE A 364 6.49 -13.63 27.29
N ASP A 365 6.69 -14.86 27.75
CA ASP A 365 7.39 -15.19 29.01
C ASP A 365 8.79 -15.79 28.82
N GLN A 366 9.29 -15.99 27.61
CA GLN A 366 10.69 -16.43 27.44
C GLN A 366 11.62 -15.25 27.69
N PRO A 367 12.49 -15.32 28.73
CA PRO A 367 13.58 -14.37 28.87
C PRO A 367 14.46 -14.47 27.62
N ALA A 368 14.94 -13.32 27.15
CA ALA A 368 15.87 -13.26 26.03
C ALA A 368 17.00 -14.28 26.29
N ARG A 369 17.09 -15.29 25.43
CA ARG A 369 18.28 -16.17 25.46
C ARG A 369 19.45 -15.31 25.04
N GLU A 370 20.41 -15.15 25.97
CA GLU A 370 21.69 -14.46 25.79
C GLU A 370 22.49 -15.04 24.63
#